data_c898685fcc7c4e48d6a7367e82c57738
#
_entry.id   c898685fcc7c4e48d6a7367e82c57738
#
_cell.length_a   1.000
_cell.length_b   1.000
_cell.length_c   1.000
_cell.angle_alpha   90.00
_cell.angle_beta   90.00
_cell.angle_gamma   90.00
#
_symmetry.space_group_name_H-M   'P 1'
#
loop_
_entity.id
_entity.type
_entity.pdbx_description
1 polymer ?
#
loop_
_entity_poly.entity_id
_entity_poly.type
_entity_poly.pdbx_seq_one_letter_code
_entity_poly.pdbx_strand_id
1 'polypeptide(L)'
;MTAGVAYLLARILSCGIWVAAGLHKATHYRANIAEMGHLGVPLPRLVLPLVLSLEMVGAVLMVIDRYVWLVSLLWIAFMIPATWLYHVKFMMKDGAIVFPQFVTGWKNVSIAGGLLALVLLDTSRPVWLFPG
;
A
#
# COMPACT_ATOMS: atom_id res chain seq x y z
N MET A 1 6.29 -26.27 5.04
CA MET A 1 5.40 -25.35 4.29
C MET A 1 5.83 -25.38 2.82
N THR A 2 4.93 -25.65 1.90
CA THR A 2 5.25 -25.62 0.47
C THR A 2 5.44 -24.18 -0.03
N ALA A 3 6.21 -23.98 -1.10
CA ALA A 3 6.42 -22.66 -1.71
C ALA A 3 5.10 -21.97 -2.10
N GLY A 4 4.11 -22.74 -2.59
CA GLY A 4 2.79 -22.21 -2.93
C GLY A 4 2.01 -21.70 -1.72
N VAL A 5 2.06 -22.41 -0.59
CA VAL A 5 1.42 -21.93 0.66
C VAL A 5 2.11 -20.68 1.17
N ALA A 6 3.44 -20.63 1.15
CA ALA A 6 4.18 -19.43 1.55
C ALA A 6 3.81 -18.21 0.69
N TYR A 7 3.72 -18.40 -0.62
CA TYR A 7 3.34 -17.34 -1.55
C TYR A 7 1.90 -16.86 -1.32
N LEU A 8 0.94 -17.78 -1.11
CA LEU A 8 -0.43 -17.43 -0.76
C LEU A 8 -0.49 -16.60 0.53
N LEU A 9 0.19 -17.05 1.58
CA LEU A 9 0.25 -16.33 2.85
C LEU A 9 0.88 -14.94 2.69
N ALA A 10 1.96 -14.83 1.93
CA ALA A 10 2.61 -13.53 1.67
C ALA A 10 1.64 -12.54 1.01
N ARG A 11 0.85 -12.97 0.02
CA ARG A 11 -0.17 -12.14 -0.63
C ARG A 11 -1.28 -11.72 0.34
N ILE A 12 -1.85 -12.66 1.08
CA ILE A 12 -2.94 -12.37 2.03
C ILE A 12 -2.46 -11.41 3.14
N LEU A 13 -1.32 -11.69 3.74
CA LEU A 13 -0.76 -10.84 4.80
C LEU A 13 -0.41 -9.44 4.28
N SER A 14 0.09 -9.34 3.05
CA SER A 14 0.36 -8.03 2.44
C SER A 14 -0.90 -7.20 2.20
N CYS A 15 -2.07 -7.82 2.03
CA CYS A 15 -3.34 -7.11 1.85
C CYS A 15 -3.84 -6.42 3.13
N GLY A 16 -3.46 -6.91 4.30
CA GLY A 16 -4.05 -6.49 5.58
C GLY A 16 -4.04 -4.98 5.80
N ILE A 17 -2.90 -4.34 5.59
CA ILE A 17 -2.77 -2.89 5.78
C ILE A 17 -3.60 -2.08 4.76
N TRP A 18 -3.69 -2.55 3.52
CA TRP A 18 -4.43 -1.88 2.43
C TRP A 18 -5.94 -1.97 2.66
N VAL A 19 -6.42 -3.14 3.07
CA VAL A 19 -7.84 -3.32 3.43
C VAL A 19 -8.19 -2.47 4.64
N ALA A 20 -7.38 -2.49 5.69
CA ALA A 20 -7.62 -1.68 6.88
C ALA A 20 -7.62 -0.17 6.55
N ALA A 21 -6.64 0.29 5.78
CA ALA A 21 -6.55 1.69 5.35
C ALA A 21 -7.72 2.09 4.45
N GLY A 22 -8.11 1.23 3.50
CA GLY A 22 -9.24 1.46 2.60
C GLY A 22 -10.57 1.53 3.35
N LEU A 23 -10.82 0.60 4.26
CA LEU A 23 -12.02 0.63 5.11
C LEU A 23 -12.08 1.89 5.98
N HIS A 24 -10.96 2.29 6.58
CA HIS A 24 -10.89 3.53 7.35
C HIS A 24 -11.23 4.75 6.48
N LYS A 25 -10.64 4.85 5.30
CA LYS A 25 -10.92 5.96 4.37
C LYS A 25 -12.37 5.95 3.89
N ALA A 26 -12.96 4.79 3.64
CA ALA A 26 -14.36 4.67 3.23
C ALA A 26 -15.32 5.12 4.33
N THR A 27 -15.07 4.74 5.57
CA THR A 27 -15.91 5.09 6.74
C THR A 27 -15.72 6.54 7.19
N HIS A 28 -14.55 7.15 6.95
CA HIS A 28 -14.22 8.53 7.31
C HIS A 28 -14.00 9.40 6.07
N TYR A 29 -14.79 9.20 5.03
CA TYR A 29 -14.56 9.74 3.69
C TYR A 29 -14.38 11.27 3.66
N ARG A 30 -15.30 12.01 4.29
CA ARG A 30 -15.24 13.49 4.31
C ARG A 30 -14.04 14.01 5.09
N ALA A 31 -13.70 13.38 6.21
CA ALA A 31 -12.55 13.75 7.01
C ALA A 31 -11.24 13.51 6.24
N ASN A 32 -11.13 12.40 5.51
CA ASN A 32 -9.96 12.13 4.67
C ASN A 32 -9.81 13.13 3.52
N ILE A 33 -10.92 13.57 2.88
CA ILE A 33 -10.85 14.64 1.87
C ILE A 33 -10.29 15.93 2.47
N ALA A 34 -10.76 16.33 3.66
CA ALA A 34 -10.29 17.53 4.34
C ALA A 34 -8.80 17.42 4.70
N GLU A 35 -8.38 16.28 5.28
CA GLU A 35 -6.98 16.01 5.63
C GLU A 35 -6.06 16.05 4.41
N MET A 36 -6.44 15.38 3.32
CA MET A 36 -5.68 15.42 2.07
C MET A 36 -5.53 16.85 1.54
N GLY A 37 -6.57 17.67 1.64
CA GLY A 37 -6.52 19.08 1.27
C GLY A 37 -5.54 19.87 2.14
N HIS A 38 -5.53 19.66 3.45
CA HIS A 38 -4.59 20.30 4.38
C HIS A 38 -3.13 19.86 4.12
N LEU A 39 -2.93 18.64 3.67
CA LEU A 39 -1.59 18.12 3.31
C LEU A 39 -1.11 18.59 1.93
N GLY A 40 -1.94 19.33 1.19
CA GLY A 40 -1.60 19.86 -0.13
C GLY A 40 -1.79 18.88 -1.28
N VAL A 41 -2.59 17.83 -1.09
CA VAL A 41 -2.95 16.92 -2.18
C VAL A 41 -3.86 17.65 -3.17
N PRO A 42 -3.51 17.72 -4.46
CA PRO A 42 -4.37 18.36 -5.45
C PRO A 42 -5.64 17.53 -5.67
N LEU A 43 -6.79 18.22 -5.84
CA LEU A 43 -8.08 17.61 -6.15
C LEU A 43 -8.44 16.40 -5.25
N PRO A 44 -8.44 16.54 -3.91
CA PRO A 44 -8.61 15.40 -3.00
C PRO A 44 -9.91 14.64 -3.21
N ARG A 45 -10.97 15.30 -3.71
CA ARG A 45 -12.25 14.65 -4.05
C ARG A 45 -12.16 13.67 -5.23
N LEU A 46 -11.17 13.83 -6.11
CA LEU A 46 -10.88 12.89 -7.20
C LEU A 46 -9.83 11.86 -6.80
N VAL A 47 -8.84 12.28 -6.03
CA VAL A 47 -7.74 11.42 -5.60
C VAL A 47 -8.21 10.35 -4.63
N LEU A 48 -9.08 10.68 -3.65
CA LEU A 48 -9.51 9.72 -2.64
C LEU A 48 -10.24 8.49 -3.23
N PRO A 49 -11.21 8.61 -4.14
CA PRO A 49 -11.83 7.42 -4.76
C PRO A 49 -10.84 6.60 -5.59
N LEU A 50 -9.85 7.22 -6.24
CA LEU A 50 -8.79 6.50 -6.95
C LEU A 50 -7.91 5.71 -5.98
N VAL A 51 -7.54 6.31 -4.85
CA VAL A 51 -6.76 5.65 -3.79
C VAL A 51 -7.56 4.47 -3.21
N LEU A 52 -8.83 4.68 -2.88
CA LEU A 52 -9.71 3.61 -2.40
C LEU A 52 -9.82 2.45 -3.39
N SER A 53 -10.00 2.77 -4.67
CA SER A 53 -10.05 1.75 -5.73
C SER A 53 -8.73 0.98 -5.81
N LEU A 54 -7.60 1.67 -5.75
CA LEU A 54 -6.27 1.05 -5.76
C LEU A 54 -6.07 0.11 -4.56
N GLU A 55 -6.49 0.52 -3.38
CA GLU A 55 -6.37 -0.29 -2.16
C GLU A 55 -7.30 -1.51 -2.19
N MET A 56 -8.59 -1.31 -2.45
CA MET A 56 -9.59 -2.38 -2.34
C MET A 56 -9.57 -3.33 -3.53
N VAL A 57 -9.55 -2.82 -4.75
CA VAL A 57 -9.44 -3.66 -5.96
C VAL A 57 -8.08 -4.35 -6.01
N GLY A 58 -7.02 -3.64 -5.63
CA GLY A 58 -5.69 -4.23 -5.50
C GLY A 58 -5.66 -5.41 -4.53
N ALA A 59 -6.29 -5.28 -3.37
CA ALA A 59 -6.38 -6.38 -2.39
C ALA A 59 -7.13 -7.59 -2.95
N VAL A 60 -8.24 -7.38 -3.65
CA VAL A 60 -8.98 -8.48 -4.31
C VAL A 60 -8.09 -9.17 -5.34
N LEU A 61 -7.42 -8.42 -6.22
CA LEU A 61 -6.53 -8.98 -7.24
C LEU A 61 -5.37 -9.77 -6.64
N MET A 62 -4.80 -9.29 -5.54
CA MET A 62 -3.75 -9.99 -4.79
C MET A 62 -4.24 -11.33 -4.23
N VAL A 63 -5.45 -11.36 -3.64
CA VAL A 63 -6.02 -12.59 -3.06
C VAL A 63 -6.32 -13.63 -4.14
N ILE A 64 -6.90 -13.22 -5.27
CA ILE A 64 -7.24 -14.13 -6.38
C ILE A 64 -6.06 -14.47 -7.30
N ASP A 65 -4.85 -14.04 -6.97
CA ASP A 65 -3.63 -14.30 -7.74
C ASP A 65 -3.63 -13.70 -9.16
N ARG A 66 -4.15 -12.49 -9.29
CA ARG A 66 -4.22 -11.78 -10.58
C ARG A 66 -3.42 -10.49 -10.53
N TYR A 67 -2.55 -10.30 -11.50
CA TYR A 67 -1.73 -9.08 -11.65
C TYR A 67 -0.94 -8.70 -10.39
N VAL A 68 -0.47 -9.69 -9.62
CA VAL A 68 0.22 -9.48 -8.34
C VAL A 68 1.40 -8.54 -8.48
N TRP A 69 2.23 -8.72 -9.53
CA TRP A 69 3.36 -7.85 -9.83
C TRP A 69 2.93 -6.40 -10.09
N LEU A 70 1.84 -6.19 -10.84
CA LEU A 70 1.34 -4.85 -11.18
C LEU A 70 0.78 -4.15 -9.95
N VAL A 71 -0.06 -4.84 -9.17
CA VAL A 71 -0.62 -4.30 -7.93
C VAL A 71 0.50 -3.94 -6.96
N SER A 72 1.48 -4.80 -6.80
CA SER A 72 2.63 -4.55 -5.92
C SER A 72 3.41 -3.30 -6.34
N LEU A 73 3.69 -3.13 -7.63
CA LEU A 73 4.36 -1.93 -8.14
C LEU A 73 3.51 -0.66 -7.96
N LEU A 74 2.21 -0.73 -8.20
CA LEU A 74 1.30 0.40 -8.01
C LEU A 74 1.21 0.80 -6.53
N TRP A 75 1.17 -0.17 -5.62
CA TRP A 75 1.19 0.09 -4.19
C TRP A 75 2.50 0.71 -3.71
N ILE A 76 3.65 0.24 -4.23
CA ILE A 76 4.95 0.86 -3.95
C ILE A 76 4.96 2.31 -4.45
N ALA A 77 4.55 2.55 -5.69
CA ALA A 77 4.50 3.89 -6.27
C ALA A 77 3.58 4.84 -5.48
N PHE A 78 2.44 4.35 -5.02
CA PHE A 78 1.52 5.11 -4.17
C PHE A 78 2.12 5.41 -2.79
N MET A 79 2.84 4.46 -2.20
CA MET A 79 3.44 4.64 -0.87
C MET A 79 4.49 5.74 -0.82
N ILE A 80 5.18 6.03 -1.92
CA ILE A 80 6.21 7.07 -1.96
C ILE A 80 5.64 8.45 -1.57
N PRO A 81 4.67 9.02 -2.33
CA PRO A 81 4.08 10.31 -1.95
C PRO A 81 3.28 10.25 -0.64
N ALA A 82 2.60 9.13 -0.37
CA ALA A 82 1.85 8.98 0.87
C ALA A 82 2.77 9.00 2.10
N THR A 83 3.88 8.27 2.07
CA THR A 83 4.85 8.28 3.18
C THR A 83 5.47 9.65 3.37
N TRP A 84 5.78 10.34 2.28
CA TRP A 84 6.29 11.70 2.35
C TRP A 84 5.29 12.65 3.01
N LEU A 85 4.06 12.69 2.50
CA LEU A 85 3.03 13.65 2.94
C LEU A 85 2.56 13.42 4.38
N TYR A 86 2.40 12.16 4.79
CA TYR A 86 1.80 11.81 6.07
C TYR A 86 2.83 11.56 7.20
N HIS A 87 4.08 11.24 6.84
CA HIS A 87 5.07 10.83 7.83
C HIS A 87 6.38 11.60 7.75
N VAL A 88 7.05 11.64 6.60
CA VAL A 88 8.39 12.25 6.49
C VAL A 88 8.39 13.72 6.85
N LYS A 89 7.40 14.48 6.40
CA LYS A 89 7.24 15.91 6.74
C LYS A 89 7.12 16.16 8.25
N PHE A 90 6.67 15.19 9.01
CA PHE A 90 6.37 15.28 10.42
C PHE A 90 7.32 14.47 11.31
N MET A 91 8.40 13.92 10.73
CA MET A 91 9.40 13.15 11.49
C MET A 91 10.20 13.98 12.48
N MET A 92 10.31 15.29 12.25
CA MET A 92 11.04 16.19 13.11
C MET A 92 10.11 17.29 13.64
N LYS A 93 10.18 17.56 14.93
CA LYS A 93 9.49 18.66 15.59
C LYS A 93 10.44 19.30 16.61
N ASP A 94 10.62 20.60 16.52
CA ASP A 94 11.47 21.38 17.43
C ASP A 94 12.91 20.80 17.60
N GLY A 95 13.48 20.27 16.51
CA GLY A 95 14.81 19.68 16.50
C GLY A 95 14.89 18.23 17.03
N ALA A 96 13.76 17.64 17.43
CA ALA A 96 13.69 16.26 17.94
C ALA A 96 12.94 15.33 17.00
N ILE A 97 13.31 14.04 17.03
CA ILE A 97 12.63 13.01 16.26
C ILE A 97 11.24 12.70 16.87
N VAL A 98 10.21 12.77 16.06
CA VAL A 98 8.87 12.29 16.40
C VAL A 98 8.83 10.78 16.14
N PHE A 99 9.12 9.99 17.17
CA PHE A 99 9.36 8.54 17.05
C PHE A 99 8.23 7.76 16.33
N PRO A 100 6.92 7.99 16.62
CA PRO A 100 5.85 7.30 15.88
C PRO A 100 5.89 7.56 14.37
N GLN A 101 6.18 8.78 13.94
CA GLN A 101 6.30 9.13 12.53
C GLN A 101 7.51 8.49 11.86
N PHE A 102 8.64 8.49 12.57
CA PHE A 102 9.86 7.84 12.13
C PHE A 102 9.66 6.33 11.93
N VAL A 103 9.08 5.64 12.91
CA VAL A 103 8.80 4.19 12.84
C VAL A 103 7.82 3.88 11.71
N THR A 104 6.78 4.69 11.52
CA THR A 104 5.80 4.47 10.44
C THR A 104 6.44 4.66 9.07
N GLY A 105 7.32 5.63 8.90
CA GLY A 105 8.08 5.78 7.66
C GLY A 105 8.92 4.54 7.33
N TRP A 106 9.68 4.02 8.29
CA TRP A 106 10.48 2.81 8.11
C TRP A 106 9.64 1.55 7.91
N LYS A 107 8.49 1.45 8.58
CA LYS A 107 7.52 0.38 8.34
C LYS A 107 7.08 0.35 6.87
N ASN A 108 6.81 1.52 6.28
CA ASN A 108 6.42 1.60 4.88
C ASN A 108 7.56 1.16 3.93
N VAL A 109 8.81 1.49 4.26
CA VAL A 109 9.97 0.97 3.53
C VAL A 109 10.04 -0.55 3.59
N SER A 110 9.78 -1.14 4.75
CA SER A 110 9.76 -2.60 4.93
C SER A 110 8.62 -3.27 4.15
N ILE A 111 7.45 -2.64 4.11
CA ILE A 111 6.33 -3.10 3.27
C ILE A 111 6.72 -3.08 1.80
N ALA A 112 7.36 -2.02 1.32
CA ALA A 112 7.84 -1.92 -0.06
C ALA A 112 8.82 -3.05 -0.40
N GLY A 113 9.72 -3.40 0.52
CA GLY A 113 10.62 -4.56 0.37
C GLY A 113 9.88 -5.88 0.20
N GLY A 114 8.84 -6.12 1.01
CA GLY A 114 7.97 -7.28 0.87
C GLY A 114 7.22 -7.33 -0.46
N LEU A 115 6.70 -6.19 -0.91
CA LEU A 115 6.02 -6.08 -2.22
C LEU A 115 6.98 -6.32 -3.40
N LEU A 116 8.23 -5.85 -3.32
CA LEU A 116 9.25 -6.16 -4.32
C LEU A 116 9.55 -7.66 -4.41
N ALA A 117 9.58 -8.35 -3.27
CA ALA A 117 9.73 -9.80 -3.26
C ALA A 117 8.55 -10.49 -3.95
N LEU A 118 7.31 -10.00 -3.76
CA LEU A 118 6.13 -10.50 -4.47
C LEU A 118 6.21 -10.26 -5.97
N VAL A 119 6.72 -9.11 -6.43
CA VAL A 119 6.97 -8.86 -7.86
C VAL A 119 7.90 -9.91 -8.45
N LEU A 120 9.04 -10.17 -7.79
CA LEU A 120 10.01 -11.14 -8.25
C LEU A 120 9.43 -12.57 -8.29
N LEU A 121 8.71 -12.95 -7.24
CA LEU A 121 8.06 -14.28 -7.17
C LEU A 121 6.99 -14.44 -8.25
N ASP A 122 6.17 -13.41 -8.49
CA ASP A 122 5.10 -13.46 -9.49
C ASP A 122 5.67 -13.53 -10.91
N THR A 123 6.63 -12.69 -11.24
CA THR A 123 7.24 -12.65 -12.58
C THR A 123 8.14 -13.83 -12.89
N SER A 124 8.66 -14.53 -11.88
CA SER A 124 9.50 -15.73 -12.07
C SER A 124 8.71 -17.02 -12.21
N ARG A 125 7.38 -17.00 -12.01
CA ARG A 125 6.52 -18.19 -12.14
C ARG A 125 6.32 -18.55 -13.62
N PRO A 126 6.34 -19.85 -13.97
CA PRO A 126 6.02 -20.27 -15.32
C PRO A 126 4.60 -19.85 -15.74
N VAL A 127 4.47 -19.20 -16.89
CA VAL A 127 3.20 -18.64 -17.40
C VAL A 127 2.07 -19.67 -17.51
N TRP A 128 2.43 -20.94 -17.75
CA TRP A 128 1.46 -22.04 -17.89
C TRP A 128 0.84 -22.50 -16.57
N LEU A 129 1.44 -22.14 -15.41
CA LEU A 129 0.87 -22.46 -14.10
C LEU A 129 -0.23 -21.47 -13.67
N PHE A 130 -0.24 -20.27 -14.25
CA PHE A 130 -1.16 -19.20 -13.89
C PHE A 130 -1.55 -18.41 -15.14
N PRO A 131 -2.51 -18.90 -15.94
CA PRO A 131 -3.08 -18.10 -17.02
C PRO A 131 -3.71 -16.86 -16.39
N GLY A 132 -3.04 -15.73 -16.56
CA GLY A 132 -3.40 -14.43 -16.03
C GLY A 132 -4.67 -13.86 -16.60
#